data_e20feb45d05c95f9eb8e3b150edd30da
#
_entry.id   e20feb45d05c95f9eb8e3b150edd30da
#
_cell.length_a   1.000
_cell.length_b   1.000
_cell.length_c   1.000
_cell.angle_alpha   90.00
_cell.angle_beta   90.00
_cell.angle_gamma   90.00
#
_symmetry.space_group_name_H-M   'P 1'
#
loop_
_entity.id
_entity.type
_entity.pdbx_description
1 polymer ?
#
loop_
_entity_poly.entity_id
_entity_poly.type
_entity_poly.pdbx_seq_one_letter_code
_entity_poly.pdbx_strand_id
1 'polypeptide(L)'
;MFERYSEMARRVIHMSRYMAGRVGSPEIETEHLLLGLLREDKVLARRFLGSPWAAEAVWKRIEQSKPVREKVSGPREVPLSNPSKHVLALAVEEADLLSNKHVCTEHLLLGLLREEKCFAAGILHERGIRLGSTREDLMRIPHNDSTIEKFVRERGLLPEDVVELQTRIRSIVSRMEDAIADHDFVKARAYSDEEGRERDKLYLVYRQHGLSDWIYD
;
A
#
# COMPACT_ATOMS: atom_id res chain seq x y z
N MET A 1 -13.77 -4.90 11.70
CA MET A 1 -13.78 -5.31 10.29
C MET A 1 -12.36 -5.50 9.73
N PHE A 2 -11.37 -4.72 10.13
CA PHE A 2 -10.00 -4.76 9.58
C PHE A 2 -8.95 -5.30 10.56
N GLU A 3 -9.32 -6.11 11.53
CA GLU A 3 -8.42 -6.65 12.56
C GLU A 3 -7.31 -7.53 11.97
N ARG A 4 -7.62 -8.26 10.90
CA ARG A 4 -6.64 -9.08 10.18
C ARG A 4 -5.72 -8.31 9.23
N TYR A 5 -6.03 -7.03 8.94
CA TYR A 5 -5.24 -6.23 8.02
C TYR A 5 -3.98 -5.71 8.70
N SER A 6 -2.84 -5.80 8.03
CA SER A 6 -1.61 -5.17 8.48
C SER A 6 -1.82 -3.66 8.58
N GLU A 7 -0.97 -3.00 9.36
CA GLU A 7 -1.00 -1.55 9.49
C GLU A 7 -0.94 -0.86 8.11
N MET A 8 -0.02 -1.29 7.25
CA MET A 8 0.13 -0.72 5.91
C MET A 8 -1.13 -0.95 5.05
N ALA A 9 -1.74 -2.13 5.11
CA ALA A 9 -2.98 -2.41 4.38
C ALA A 9 -4.16 -1.56 4.88
N ARG A 10 -4.25 -1.30 6.19
CA ARG A 10 -5.24 -0.36 6.73
C ARG A 10 -5.01 1.06 6.22
N ARG A 11 -3.74 1.51 6.16
CA ARG A 11 -3.37 2.81 5.60
C ARG A 11 -3.76 2.94 4.13
N VAL A 12 -3.59 1.89 3.33
CA VAL A 12 -4.08 1.84 1.94
C VAL A 12 -5.57 2.15 1.87
N ILE A 13 -6.39 1.53 2.72
CA ILE A 13 -7.84 1.76 2.74
C ILE A 13 -8.17 3.21 3.13
N HIS A 14 -7.48 3.77 4.13
CA HIS A 14 -7.64 5.17 4.53
C HIS A 14 -7.21 6.14 3.43
N MET A 15 -6.08 5.89 2.79
CA MET A 15 -5.61 6.71 1.67
C MET A 15 -6.58 6.64 0.48
N SER A 16 -7.18 5.48 0.23
CA SER A 16 -8.20 5.31 -0.82
C SER A 16 -9.42 6.19 -0.58
N ARG A 17 -9.87 6.32 0.68
CA ARG A 17 -10.94 7.25 1.07
C ARG A 17 -10.58 8.69 0.77
N TYR A 18 -9.36 9.10 1.12
CA TYR A 18 -8.85 10.43 0.80
C TYR A 18 -8.83 10.69 -0.72
N MET A 19 -8.37 9.71 -1.51
CA MET A 19 -8.34 9.83 -2.98
C MET A 19 -9.74 9.95 -3.57
N ALA A 20 -10.70 9.17 -3.10
CA ALA A 20 -12.10 9.27 -3.50
C ALA A 20 -12.68 10.67 -3.21
N GLY A 21 -12.42 11.21 -2.01
CA GLY A 21 -12.85 12.56 -1.65
C GLY A 21 -12.24 13.66 -2.52
N ARG A 22 -10.98 13.51 -2.93
CA ARG A 22 -10.29 14.47 -3.82
C ARG A 22 -10.96 14.63 -5.19
N VAL A 23 -11.52 13.55 -5.74
CA VAL A 23 -12.20 13.56 -7.05
C VAL A 23 -13.72 13.70 -6.94
N GLY A 24 -14.23 13.93 -5.72
CA GLY A 24 -15.67 14.06 -5.49
C GLY A 24 -16.44 12.75 -5.74
N SER A 25 -15.77 11.60 -5.60
CA SER A 25 -16.43 10.30 -5.76
C SER A 25 -17.37 10.02 -4.58
N PRO A 26 -18.61 9.56 -4.83
CA PRO A 26 -19.54 9.19 -3.76
C PRO A 26 -19.14 7.91 -3.03
N GLU A 27 -18.27 7.08 -3.62
CA GLU A 27 -17.82 5.80 -3.09
C GLU A 27 -16.32 5.62 -3.32
N ILE A 28 -15.71 4.78 -2.48
CA ILE A 28 -14.34 4.31 -2.68
C ILE A 28 -14.39 3.20 -3.73
N GLU A 29 -14.02 3.53 -4.96
CA GLU A 29 -13.93 2.62 -6.09
C GLU A 29 -12.59 1.86 -6.10
N THR A 30 -12.49 0.82 -6.93
CA THR A 30 -11.28 -0.02 -7.02
C THR A 30 -10.02 0.74 -7.44
N GLU A 31 -10.15 1.76 -8.28
CA GLU A 31 -9.04 2.64 -8.65
C GLU A 31 -8.52 3.47 -7.48
N HIS A 32 -9.38 3.84 -6.54
CA HIS A 32 -8.94 4.51 -5.32
C HIS A 32 -8.15 3.56 -4.43
N LEU A 33 -8.56 2.28 -4.36
CA LEU A 33 -7.78 1.23 -3.67
C LEU A 33 -6.41 1.05 -4.32
N LEU A 34 -6.35 1.00 -5.65
CA LEU A 34 -5.09 0.91 -6.39
C LEU A 34 -4.20 2.13 -6.14
N LEU A 35 -4.75 3.34 -6.17
CA LEU A 35 -3.98 4.56 -5.87
C LEU A 35 -3.44 4.57 -4.44
N GLY A 36 -4.27 4.20 -3.47
CA GLY A 36 -3.86 4.05 -2.09
C GLY A 36 -2.71 3.05 -1.94
N LEU A 37 -2.83 1.91 -2.58
CA LEU A 37 -1.82 0.86 -2.60
C LEU A 37 -0.47 1.36 -3.15
N LEU A 38 -0.48 1.96 -4.34
CA LEU A 38 0.73 2.46 -5.00
C LEU A 38 1.38 3.65 -4.27
N ARG A 39 0.59 4.38 -3.49
CA ARG A 39 1.08 5.50 -2.72
C ARG A 39 1.72 5.05 -1.40
N GLU A 40 1.07 4.13 -0.72
CA GLU A 40 1.53 3.66 0.59
C GLU A 40 2.65 2.62 0.48
N ASP A 41 2.59 1.76 -0.54
CA ASP A 41 3.60 0.72 -0.77
C ASP A 41 4.41 1.00 -2.03
N LYS A 42 5.45 1.83 -1.90
CA LYS A 42 6.34 2.18 -3.00
C LYS A 42 7.25 1.02 -3.42
N VAL A 43 7.52 0.09 -2.52
CA VAL A 43 8.31 -1.11 -2.82
C VAL A 43 7.52 -2.01 -3.77
N LEU A 44 6.26 -2.29 -3.44
CA LEU A 44 5.36 -3.04 -4.29
C LEU A 44 5.12 -2.32 -5.63
N ALA A 45 4.93 -0.99 -5.60
CA ALA A 45 4.78 -0.18 -6.81
C ALA A 45 6.01 -0.28 -7.72
N ARG A 46 7.21 -0.20 -7.17
CA ARG A 46 8.47 -0.37 -7.92
C ARG A 46 8.60 -1.78 -8.49
N ARG A 47 8.30 -2.79 -7.69
CA ARG A 47 8.43 -4.20 -8.06
C ARG A 47 7.54 -4.58 -9.21
N PHE A 48 6.24 -4.29 -9.12
CA PHE A 48 5.26 -4.73 -10.11
C PHE A 48 5.00 -3.73 -11.24
N LEU A 49 5.22 -2.44 -10.99
CA LEU A 49 4.99 -1.38 -11.99
C LEU A 49 6.28 -0.72 -12.48
N GLY A 50 7.45 -1.20 -12.04
CA GLY A 50 8.75 -0.71 -12.47
C GLY A 50 9.12 0.70 -11.98
N SER A 51 8.24 1.35 -11.21
CA SER A 51 8.47 2.71 -10.73
C SER A 51 7.77 2.98 -9.40
N PRO A 52 8.45 3.60 -8.42
CA PRO A 52 7.80 4.08 -7.20
C PRO A 52 6.84 5.24 -7.46
N TRP A 53 6.90 5.84 -8.64
CA TRP A 53 6.03 6.94 -9.10
C TRP A 53 4.86 6.47 -9.96
N ALA A 54 4.59 5.17 -9.96
CA ALA A 54 3.49 4.58 -10.72
C ALA A 54 2.12 5.18 -10.35
N ALA A 55 1.98 5.65 -9.10
CA ALA A 55 0.74 6.29 -8.63
C ALA A 55 0.37 7.53 -9.46
N GLU A 56 1.33 8.36 -9.87
CA GLU A 56 1.07 9.53 -10.71
C GLU A 56 0.56 9.16 -12.11
N ALA A 57 1.14 8.12 -12.69
CA ALA A 57 0.70 7.62 -14.00
C ALA A 57 -0.70 7.01 -13.94
N VAL A 58 -1.01 6.29 -12.87
CA VAL A 58 -2.35 5.75 -12.61
C VAL A 58 -3.33 6.89 -12.34
N TRP A 59 -2.95 7.90 -11.55
CA TRP A 59 -3.77 9.07 -11.30
C TRP A 59 -4.18 9.77 -12.60
N LYS A 60 -3.21 10.07 -13.47
CA LYS A 60 -3.48 10.67 -14.79
C LYS A 60 -4.44 9.82 -15.64
N ARG A 61 -4.30 8.50 -15.58
CA ARG A 61 -5.19 7.58 -16.31
C ARG A 61 -6.63 7.64 -15.79
N ILE A 62 -6.81 7.78 -14.48
CA ILE A 62 -8.12 7.94 -13.84
C ILE A 62 -8.75 9.28 -14.23
N GLU A 63 -7.99 10.38 -14.14
CA GLU A 63 -8.46 11.72 -14.52
C GLU A 63 -8.92 11.77 -15.99
N GLN A 64 -8.21 11.10 -16.88
CA GLN A 64 -8.58 11.02 -18.31
C GLN A 64 -9.83 10.17 -18.58
N SER A 65 -10.15 9.24 -17.69
CA SER A 65 -11.21 8.26 -17.88
C SER A 65 -12.54 8.63 -17.23
N LYS A 66 -12.50 9.52 -16.24
CA LYS A 66 -13.69 9.94 -15.48
C LYS A 66 -13.76 11.46 -15.39
N PRO A 67 -14.95 12.05 -15.63
CA PRO A 67 -15.11 13.49 -15.45
C PRO A 67 -14.85 13.85 -13.99
N VAL A 68 -14.03 14.87 -13.77
CA VAL A 68 -13.81 15.46 -12.45
C VAL A 68 -15.17 16.00 -11.95
N ARG A 69 -15.68 15.43 -10.88
CA ARG A 69 -16.88 15.93 -10.21
C ARG A 69 -16.48 17.08 -9.26
N GLU A 70 -17.42 17.96 -8.97
CA GLU A 70 -17.21 19.01 -7.99
C GLU A 70 -16.76 18.39 -6.65
N LYS A 71 -15.70 18.97 -6.07
CA LYS A 71 -15.20 18.55 -4.77
C LYS A 71 -16.33 18.69 -3.76
N VAL A 72 -16.75 17.60 -3.17
CA VAL A 72 -17.71 17.62 -2.09
C VAL A 72 -17.00 18.14 -0.84
N SER A 73 -17.27 19.39 -0.49
CA SER A 73 -16.73 20.03 0.71
C SER A 73 -17.41 19.45 1.95
N GLY A 74 -16.64 18.90 2.87
CA GLY A 74 -17.08 18.44 4.19
C GLY A 74 -16.63 17.01 4.54
N PRO A 75 -16.58 16.67 5.84
CA PRO A 75 -16.28 15.34 6.31
C PRO A 75 -17.46 14.41 6.00
N ARG A 76 -17.41 13.70 4.90
CA ARG A 76 -18.37 12.62 4.59
C ARG A 76 -17.65 11.28 4.74
N GLU A 77 -18.32 10.37 5.41
CA GLU A 77 -17.98 8.96 5.30
C GLU A 77 -18.23 8.52 3.85
N VAL A 78 -17.15 8.35 3.09
CA VAL A 78 -17.23 7.80 1.74
C VAL A 78 -17.25 6.28 1.88
N PRO A 79 -18.37 5.61 1.53
CA PRO A 79 -18.47 4.16 1.65
C PRO A 79 -17.65 3.45 0.57
N LEU A 80 -17.34 2.18 0.80
CA LEU A 80 -16.77 1.30 -0.21
C LEU A 80 -17.85 0.92 -1.23
N SER A 81 -17.52 1.01 -2.53
CA SER A 81 -18.34 0.43 -3.58
C SER A 81 -18.44 -1.10 -3.47
N ASN A 82 -19.42 -1.71 -4.10
CA ASN A 82 -19.57 -3.17 -4.08
C ASN A 82 -18.33 -3.89 -4.68
N PRO A 83 -17.77 -3.45 -5.83
CA PRO A 83 -16.52 -4.03 -6.32
C PRO A 83 -15.37 -3.88 -5.33
N SER A 84 -15.23 -2.73 -4.65
CA SER A 84 -14.18 -2.53 -3.65
C SER A 84 -14.35 -3.42 -2.41
N LYS A 85 -15.59 -3.64 -1.95
CA LYS A 85 -15.86 -4.63 -0.88
C LYS A 85 -15.47 -6.03 -1.32
N HIS A 86 -15.76 -6.39 -2.57
CA HIS A 86 -15.40 -7.69 -3.13
C HIS A 86 -13.88 -7.85 -3.23
N VAL A 87 -13.15 -6.84 -3.69
CA VAL A 87 -11.67 -6.82 -3.69
C VAL A 87 -11.12 -7.10 -2.29
N LEU A 88 -11.66 -6.46 -1.26
CA LEU A 88 -11.20 -6.69 0.11
C LEU A 88 -11.50 -8.12 0.59
N ALA A 89 -12.64 -8.69 0.23
CA ALA A 89 -12.96 -10.09 0.54
C ALA A 89 -12.00 -11.05 -0.19
N LEU A 90 -11.73 -10.81 -1.47
CA LEU A 90 -10.77 -11.58 -2.26
C LEU A 90 -9.34 -11.47 -1.69
N ALA A 91 -8.95 -10.32 -1.16
CA ALA A 91 -7.65 -10.15 -0.51
C ALA A 91 -7.52 -11.01 0.76
N VAL A 92 -8.61 -11.18 1.52
CA VAL A 92 -8.63 -12.10 2.67
C VAL A 92 -8.44 -13.54 2.21
N GLU A 93 -9.14 -13.95 1.14
CA GLU A 93 -8.98 -15.29 0.57
C GLU A 93 -7.55 -15.53 0.06
N GLU A 94 -6.92 -14.55 -0.59
CA GLU A 94 -5.52 -14.66 -1.03
C GLU A 94 -4.56 -14.82 0.16
N ALA A 95 -4.79 -14.09 1.27
CA ALA A 95 -4.00 -14.26 2.47
C ALA A 95 -4.15 -15.69 3.05
N ASP A 96 -5.37 -16.24 3.03
CA ASP A 96 -5.62 -17.61 3.46
C ASP A 96 -4.96 -18.63 2.53
N LEU A 97 -5.05 -18.45 1.21
CA LEU A 97 -4.39 -19.31 0.20
C LEU A 97 -2.87 -19.33 0.35
N LEU A 98 -2.28 -18.18 0.69
CA LEU A 98 -0.84 -18.02 0.93
C LEU A 98 -0.44 -18.37 2.37
N SER A 99 -1.36 -18.89 3.18
CA SER A 99 -1.15 -19.26 4.59
C SER A 99 -0.69 -18.09 5.47
N ASN A 100 -1.08 -16.85 5.12
CA ASN A 100 -0.72 -15.65 5.84
C ASN A 100 -1.77 -15.29 6.89
N LYS A 101 -1.31 -15.06 8.12
CA LYS A 101 -2.17 -14.65 9.24
C LYS A 101 -2.80 -13.28 9.01
N HIS A 102 -2.05 -12.36 8.41
CA HIS A 102 -2.45 -10.98 8.16
C HIS A 102 -2.68 -10.71 6.68
N VAL A 103 -3.64 -9.83 6.39
CA VAL A 103 -3.89 -9.32 5.04
C VAL A 103 -2.97 -8.11 4.81
N CYS A 104 -1.94 -8.28 3.99
CA CYS A 104 -0.97 -7.26 3.66
C CYS A 104 -1.26 -6.61 2.30
N THR A 105 -0.43 -5.68 1.88
CA THR A 105 -0.59 -4.90 0.64
C THR A 105 -0.54 -5.78 -0.62
N GLU A 106 0.28 -6.81 -0.62
CA GLU A 106 0.35 -7.81 -1.70
C GLU A 106 -0.97 -8.56 -1.88
N HIS A 107 -1.66 -8.88 -0.79
CA HIS A 107 -2.98 -9.52 -0.88
C HIS A 107 -4.04 -8.56 -1.45
N LEU A 108 -3.93 -7.26 -1.15
CA LEU A 108 -4.77 -6.24 -1.79
C LEU A 108 -4.52 -6.17 -3.30
N LEU A 109 -3.26 -6.26 -3.74
CA LEU A 109 -2.92 -6.33 -5.17
C LEU A 109 -3.54 -7.57 -5.83
N LEU A 110 -3.43 -8.73 -5.19
CA LEU A 110 -4.04 -9.98 -5.70
C LEU A 110 -5.57 -9.86 -5.74
N GLY A 111 -6.19 -9.30 -4.72
CA GLY A 111 -7.63 -9.04 -4.69
C GLY A 111 -8.09 -8.13 -5.84
N LEU A 112 -7.34 -7.07 -6.13
CA LEU A 112 -7.59 -6.19 -7.29
C LEU A 112 -7.49 -6.94 -8.61
N LEU A 113 -6.50 -7.83 -8.77
CA LEU A 113 -6.31 -8.63 -9.97
C LEU A 113 -7.39 -9.71 -10.14
N ARG A 114 -7.94 -10.25 -9.05
CA ARG A 114 -9.03 -11.23 -9.08
C ARG A 114 -10.38 -10.63 -9.47
N GLU A 115 -10.59 -9.37 -9.18
CA GLU A 115 -11.78 -8.62 -9.62
C GLU A 115 -11.59 -8.15 -11.07
N GLU A 116 -11.49 -9.11 -12.00
CA GLU A 116 -11.07 -8.91 -13.40
C GLU A 116 -11.87 -7.82 -14.15
N LYS A 117 -13.12 -7.61 -13.78
CA LYS A 117 -14.02 -6.65 -14.45
C LYS A 117 -13.90 -5.23 -13.88
N CYS A 118 -13.12 -5.04 -12.83
CA CYS A 118 -12.97 -3.72 -12.23
C CYS A 118 -11.97 -2.85 -13.00
N PHE A 119 -12.12 -1.53 -12.86
CA PHE A 119 -11.27 -0.56 -13.55
C PHE A 119 -9.79 -0.69 -13.16
N ALA A 120 -9.51 -0.96 -11.88
CA ALA A 120 -8.15 -1.15 -11.39
C ALA A 120 -7.47 -2.37 -12.02
N ALA A 121 -8.17 -3.49 -12.16
CA ALA A 121 -7.64 -4.68 -12.84
C ALA A 121 -7.29 -4.36 -14.30
N GLY A 122 -8.14 -3.60 -14.99
CA GLY A 122 -7.85 -3.13 -16.35
C GLY A 122 -6.52 -2.37 -16.44
N ILE A 123 -6.29 -1.41 -15.53
CA ILE A 123 -5.03 -0.64 -15.46
C ILE A 123 -3.82 -1.56 -15.20
N LEU A 124 -3.95 -2.51 -14.29
CA LEU A 124 -2.88 -3.47 -13.97
C LEU A 124 -2.59 -4.38 -15.18
N HIS A 125 -3.62 -4.83 -15.87
CA HIS A 125 -3.51 -5.65 -17.07
C HIS A 125 -2.87 -4.90 -18.25
N GLU A 126 -3.19 -3.62 -18.46
CA GLU A 126 -2.53 -2.76 -19.47
C GLU A 126 -1.02 -2.68 -19.23
N ARG A 127 -0.56 -2.87 -18.00
CA ARG A 127 0.86 -2.87 -17.61
C ARG A 127 1.49 -4.25 -17.55
N GLY A 128 0.78 -5.28 -18.01
CA GLY A 128 1.27 -6.65 -18.06
C GLY A 128 1.21 -7.40 -16.74
N ILE A 129 0.64 -6.83 -15.68
CA ILE A 129 0.51 -7.48 -14.38
C ILE A 129 -0.65 -8.46 -14.45
N ARG A 130 -0.38 -9.73 -14.14
CA ARG A 130 -1.34 -10.82 -14.21
C ARG A 130 -1.40 -11.58 -12.89
N LEU A 131 -2.58 -12.03 -12.50
CA LEU A 131 -2.81 -12.72 -11.24
C LEU A 131 -1.86 -13.91 -11.02
N GLY A 132 -1.74 -14.79 -12.02
CA GLY A 132 -0.92 -16.01 -11.90
C GLY A 132 0.55 -15.70 -11.64
N SER A 133 1.17 -14.88 -12.50
CA SER A 133 2.59 -14.50 -12.35
C SER A 133 2.83 -13.72 -11.05
N THR A 134 1.94 -12.78 -10.71
CA THR A 134 2.07 -12.01 -9.46
C THR A 134 2.00 -12.91 -8.23
N ARG A 135 1.07 -13.87 -8.21
CA ARG A 135 0.96 -14.83 -7.10
C ARG A 135 2.21 -15.72 -7.00
N GLU A 136 2.71 -16.23 -8.12
CA GLU A 136 3.96 -17.01 -8.16
C GLU A 136 5.15 -16.20 -7.66
N ASP A 137 5.26 -14.94 -8.07
CA ASP A 137 6.34 -14.06 -7.62
C ASP A 137 6.26 -13.78 -6.12
N LEU A 138 5.06 -13.62 -5.57
CA LEU A 138 4.86 -13.44 -4.14
C LEU A 138 5.15 -14.71 -3.34
N MET A 139 4.81 -15.88 -3.86
CA MET A 139 5.11 -17.19 -3.21
C MET A 139 6.63 -17.50 -3.16
N ARG A 140 7.41 -16.95 -4.07
CA ARG A 140 8.87 -17.15 -4.11
C ARG A 140 9.62 -16.35 -3.06
N ILE A 141 8.96 -15.38 -2.44
CA ILE A 141 9.56 -14.55 -1.40
C ILE A 141 9.16 -15.12 -0.04
N PRO A 142 10.11 -15.53 0.78
CA PRO A 142 9.78 -15.83 2.18
C PRO A 142 9.23 -14.56 2.84
N HIS A 143 8.08 -14.64 3.46
CA HIS A 143 7.56 -13.58 4.33
C HIS A 143 8.59 -13.30 5.43
N ASN A 144 9.10 -12.09 5.48
CA ASN A 144 10.39 -11.77 6.05
C ASN A 144 10.38 -11.28 7.50
N ASP A 145 9.52 -11.78 8.35
CA ASP A 145 9.81 -11.71 9.80
C ASP A 145 11.06 -12.55 10.15
N SER A 146 11.35 -13.62 9.36
CA SER A 146 12.44 -14.54 9.63
C SER A 146 13.83 -14.00 9.28
N THR A 147 13.97 -13.03 8.35
CA THR A 147 15.27 -12.58 7.87
C THR A 147 15.89 -11.53 8.82
N ILE A 148 15.07 -10.63 9.36
CA ILE A 148 15.51 -9.71 10.43
C ILE A 148 15.92 -10.52 11.65
N GLU A 149 15.11 -11.51 12.06
CA GLU A 149 15.43 -12.42 13.14
C GLU A 149 16.71 -13.22 12.86
N LYS A 150 16.91 -13.66 11.62
CA LYS A 150 18.13 -14.39 11.21
C LYS A 150 19.36 -13.49 11.31
N PHE A 151 19.30 -12.24 10.84
CA PHE A 151 20.43 -11.32 10.94
C PHE A 151 20.73 -10.95 12.41
N VAL A 152 19.70 -10.63 13.20
CA VAL A 152 19.89 -10.37 14.63
C VAL A 152 20.50 -11.58 15.33
N ARG A 153 20.13 -12.79 14.94
CA ARG A 153 20.70 -14.04 15.45
C ARG A 153 22.15 -14.25 15.04
N GLU A 154 22.51 -13.92 13.79
CA GLU A 154 23.84 -14.16 13.22
C GLU A 154 24.84 -13.04 13.53
N ARG A 155 24.41 -11.78 13.60
CA ARG A 155 25.29 -10.60 13.75
C ARG A 155 25.04 -9.77 15.01
N GLY A 156 24.06 -10.11 15.83
CA GLY A 156 23.72 -9.37 17.03
C GLY A 156 22.66 -8.29 16.77
N LEU A 157 22.90 -7.08 17.26
CA LEU A 157 21.95 -5.98 17.16
C LEU A 157 21.93 -5.38 15.73
N LEU A 158 20.77 -4.87 15.34
CA LEU A 158 20.66 -4.06 14.13
C LEU A 158 21.56 -2.81 14.23
N PRO A 159 22.11 -2.31 13.11
CA PRO A 159 22.82 -1.04 13.10
C PRO A 159 21.99 0.09 13.74
N GLU A 160 22.65 0.97 14.48
CA GLU A 160 21.96 2.03 15.24
C GLU A 160 21.17 2.97 14.35
N ASP A 161 21.72 3.33 13.19
CA ASP A 161 21.07 4.16 12.16
C ASP A 161 19.80 3.51 11.59
N VAL A 162 19.79 2.18 11.43
CA VAL A 162 18.60 1.41 11.04
C VAL A 162 17.52 1.52 12.12
N VAL A 163 17.89 1.29 13.38
CA VAL A 163 16.96 1.34 14.52
C VAL A 163 16.38 2.74 14.70
N GLU A 164 17.21 3.78 14.52
CA GLU A 164 16.78 5.17 14.60
C GLU A 164 15.75 5.50 13.51
N LEU A 165 16.05 5.15 12.26
CA LEU A 165 15.13 5.39 11.13
C LEU A 165 13.82 4.63 11.28
N GLN A 166 13.85 3.37 11.70
CA GLN A 166 12.65 2.60 11.98
C GLN A 166 11.80 3.22 13.09
N THR A 167 12.44 3.75 14.14
CA THR A 167 11.73 4.41 15.23
C THR A 167 11.10 5.73 14.77
N ARG A 168 11.81 6.50 13.94
CA ARG A 168 11.29 7.73 13.35
C ARG A 168 10.10 7.46 12.44
N ILE A 169 10.19 6.44 11.58
CA ILE A 169 9.08 6.02 10.71
C ILE A 169 7.86 5.64 11.54
N ARG A 170 8.02 4.84 12.61
CA ARG A 170 6.90 4.48 13.51
C ARG A 170 6.23 5.71 14.13
N SER A 171 7.01 6.70 14.56
CA SER A 171 6.48 7.95 15.12
C SER A 171 5.69 8.76 14.08
N ILE A 172 6.16 8.82 12.83
CA ILE A 172 5.46 9.51 11.73
C ILE A 172 4.15 8.80 11.43
N VAL A 173 4.16 7.47 11.39
CA VAL A 173 2.98 6.63 11.17
C VAL A 173 1.93 6.88 12.25
N SER A 174 2.32 6.88 13.53
CA SER A 174 1.38 7.17 14.63
C SER A 174 0.73 8.54 14.47
N ARG A 175 1.51 9.59 14.16
CA ARG A 175 0.97 10.94 13.91
C ARG A 175 0.04 10.99 12.70
N MET A 176 0.31 10.18 11.67
CA MET A 176 -0.56 10.07 10.51
C MET A 176 -1.88 9.38 10.86
N GLU A 177 -1.85 8.33 11.68
CA GLU A 177 -3.06 7.64 12.16
C GLU A 177 -3.94 8.57 13.01
N ASP A 178 -3.33 9.36 13.91
CA ASP A 178 -4.02 10.37 14.70
C ASP A 178 -4.69 11.41 13.79
N ALA A 179 -3.96 11.93 12.79
CA ALA A 179 -4.51 12.90 11.84
C ALA A 179 -5.67 12.31 11.00
N ILE A 180 -5.61 11.01 10.69
CA ILE A 180 -6.70 10.29 10.00
C ILE A 180 -7.92 10.17 10.94
N ALA A 181 -7.70 9.82 12.21
CA ALA A 181 -8.75 9.71 13.21
C ALA A 181 -9.47 11.05 13.41
N ASP A 182 -8.71 12.15 13.41
CA ASP A 182 -9.22 13.52 13.50
C ASP A 182 -9.81 14.05 12.17
N HIS A 183 -9.86 13.25 11.11
CA HIS A 183 -10.31 13.63 9.77
C HIS A 183 -9.47 14.79 9.14
N ASP A 184 -8.26 15.04 9.64
CA ASP A 184 -7.31 16.00 9.08
C ASP A 184 -6.47 15.35 7.96
N PHE A 185 -7.09 15.14 6.81
CA PHE A 185 -6.46 14.48 5.67
C PHE A 185 -5.32 15.30 5.04
N VAL A 186 -5.23 16.59 5.33
CA VAL A 186 -4.11 17.43 4.87
C VAL A 186 -2.85 17.08 5.64
N LYS A 187 -2.95 16.99 6.97
CA LYS A 187 -1.84 16.53 7.82
C LYS A 187 -1.50 15.07 7.56
N ALA A 188 -2.50 14.19 7.46
CA ALA A 188 -2.27 12.79 7.16
C ALA A 188 -1.45 12.62 5.87
N ARG A 189 -1.76 13.41 4.83
CA ARG A 189 -0.98 13.42 3.59
C ARG A 189 0.45 13.90 3.81
N ALA A 190 0.65 14.99 4.54
CA ALA A 190 1.98 15.51 4.83
C ALA A 190 2.84 14.47 5.56
N TYR A 191 2.26 13.75 6.53
CA TYR A 191 2.93 12.66 7.23
C TYR A 191 3.22 11.45 6.31
N SER A 192 2.31 11.09 5.39
CA SER A 192 2.57 10.05 4.40
C SER A 192 3.75 10.42 3.47
N ASP A 193 3.84 11.69 3.06
CA ASP A 193 4.97 12.16 2.24
C ASP A 193 6.29 12.21 3.06
N GLU A 194 6.23 12.53 4.35
CA GLU A 194 7.37 12.50 5.28
C GLU A 194 7.85 11.06 5.51
N GLU A 195 6.94 10.15 5.79
CA GLU A 195 7.22 8.73 5.99
C GLU A 195 7.88 8.11 4.75
N GLY A 196 7.38 8.42 3.55
CA GLY A 196 7.98 7.97 2.31
C GLY A 196 9.45 8.40 2.17
N ARG A 197 9.78 9.65 2.54
CA ARG A 197 11.18 10.13 2.53
C ARG A 197 12.07 9.40 3.53
N GLU A 198 11.56 9.10 4.72
CA GLU A 198 12.33 8.35 5.73
C GLU A 198 12.51 6.88 5.32
N ARG A 199 11.53 6.26 4.65
CA ARG A 199 11.70 4.92 4.07
C ARG A 199 12.74 4.89 2.94
N ASP A 200 12.79 5.92 2.11
CA ASP A 200 13.84 6.02 1.07
C ASP A 200 15.24 6.10 1.70
N LYS A 201 15.38 6.81 2.84
CA LYS A 201 16.64 6.84 3.60
C LYS A 201 16.98 5.46 4.20
N LEU A 202 15.99 4.83 4.83
CA LEU A 202 16.16 3.48 5.39
C LEU A 202 16.61 2.49 4.31
N TYR A 203 16.05 2.60 3.11
CA TYR A 203 16.49 1.83 1.96
C TYR A 203 17.99 2.00 1.67
N LEU A 204 18.47 3.25 1.63
CA LEU A 204 19.89 3.52 1.37
C LEU A 204 20.79 2.96 2.47
N VAL A 205 20.37 3.09 3.74
CA VAL A 205 21.09 2.56 4.89
C VAL A 205 21.16 1.03 4.86
N TYR A 206 20.05 0.36 4.54
CA TYR A 206 20.06 -1.10 4.33
C TYR A 206 21.08 -1.51 3.27
N ARG A 207 21.14 -0.80 2.14
CA ARG A 207 22.16 -1.08 1.10
C ARG A 207 23.58 -0.89 1.61
N GLN A 208 23.85 0.14 2.40
CA GLN A 208 25.18 0.40 2.97
C GLN A 208 25.64 -0.71 3.91
N HIS A 209 24.72 -1.28 4.67
CA HIS A 209 25.00 -2.38 5.60
C HIS A 209 24.94 -3.78 4.95
N GLY A 210 24.76 -3.86 3.62
CA GLY A 210 24.62 -5.14 2.92
C GLY A 210 23.32 -5.87 3.27
N LEU A 211 22.31 -5.11 3.70
CA LEU A 211 20.96 -5.55 4.03
C LEU A 211 20.01 -5.39 2.84
N SER A 212 20.55 -5.27 1.63
CA SER A 212 19.80 -4.97 0.41
C SER A 212 18.81 -6.06 0.00
N ASP A 213 19.05 -7.29 0.39
CA ASP A 213 18.13 -8.40 0.15
C ASP A 213 16.85 -8.29 1.01
N TRP A 214 16.82 -7.37 1.94
CA TRP A 214 15.75 -7.10 2.91
C TRP A 214 14.80 -5.99 2.49
N ILE A 215 15.13 -5.33 1.38
CA ILE A 215 14.39 -4.17 0.86
C ILE A 215 13.22 -4.60 -0.03
N TYR A 216 13.27 -5.85 -0.46
CA TYR A 216 12.24 -6.45 -1.31
C TYR A 216 11.27 -7.32 -0.52
N ASP A 217 11.42 -7.32 0.79
CA ASP A 217 10.56 -8.05 1.72
C ASP A 217 9.64 -7.13 2.52
#